data_53a07d6d4008cb4e7ea151a71514cd33
#
_entry.id   53a07d6d4008cb4e7ea151a71514cd33
#
_cell.length_a   1.000
_cell.length_b   1.000
_cell.length_c   1.000
_cell.angle_alpha   90.00
_cell.angle_beta   90.00
_cell.angle_gamma   90.00
#
_symmetry.space_group_name_H-M   'P 1'
#
loop_
_entity.id
_entity.type
_entity.pdbx_description
1 polymer ?
#
loop_
_entity_poly.entity_id
_entity_poly.type
_entity_poly.pdbx_seq_one_letter_code
_entity_poly.pdbx_strand_id
1 'polypeptide(L)'
;MKKVFHTAAAAVHGLSALTIAASSVLAADADSAKLAGWTEGAEVIHVEGKVPRIDMISGVIYSQIKSTRTVRQLRMTLEIPRTKVKKPAVIYFPGGGFTSADHEKFSEMRRALANAGFVVAAAEYRVVPDKFPAILEDAKSAVRYLRAHAAEYGIDPARIGVLGDSAGGYLSQMTGVTNGEKQFDKGDWLNVSSDVQAAVTIYGLSDLTTIGEGFGPEIDKVHESPASTEALLVNGPAFRTYPGASIMADRKAALAASPLGHVDGSEPPFLILHGAQDPLVSPTQSAKLFRALKAKNVDAEYVLVDNAQHGDLPWFQKPVIERVVNWFVKVLKPVKAEEA
;
A
#
# COMPACT_ATOMS: atom_id res chain seq x y z
N MET A 1 -50.90 -40.51 39.79
CA MET A 1 -51.79 -40.98 38.71
C MET A 1 -51.74 -39.95 37.58
N LYS A 2 -51.60 -40.40 36.38
CA LYS A 2 -51.65 -39.87 35.02
C LYS A 2 -50.26 -39.68 34.38
N LYS A 3 -49.99 -40.68 33.56
CA LYS A 3 -48.92 -40.72 32.52
C LYS A 3 -49.25 -39.72 31.44
N VAL A 4 -48.20 -38.97 30.97
CA VAL A 4 -48.25 -38.24 29.71
C VAL A 4 -47.14 -38.78 28.81
N PHE A 5 -47.53 -39.26 27.65
CA PHE A 5 -46.66 -39.82 26.62
C PHE A 5 -45.85 -38.71 25.91
N HIS A 6 -44.57 -38.93 25.74
CA HIS A 6 -43.75 -38.13 24.85
C HIS A 6 -43.69 -38.78 23.48
N THR A 7 -44.21 -38.08 22.51
CA THR A 7 -44.00 -38.41 21.10
C THR A 7 -42.69 -37.82 20.65
N ALA A 8 -41.75 -38.68 20.26
CA ALA A 8 -40.48 -38.28 19.62
C ALA A 8 -40.76 -37.87 18.17
N ALA A 9 -40.43 -36.63 17.82
CA ALA A 9 -40.38 -36.17 16.45
C ALA A 9 -39.00 -36.46 15.88
N ALA A 10 -38.96 -37.30 14.84
CA ALA A 10 -37.74 -37.60 14.10
C ALA A 10 -37.33 -36.40 13.26
N ALA A 11 -36.14 -35.88 13.53
CA ALA A 11 -35.49 -34.86 12.69
C ALA A 11 -34.96 -35.55 11.43
N VAL A 12 -35.54 -35.21 10.29
CA VAL A 12 -35.04 -35.59 8.97
C VAL A 12 -33.85 -34.69 8.68
N HIS A 13 -32.64 -35.26 8.65
CA HIS A 13 -31.46 -34.58 8.17
C HIS A 13 -31.51 -34.45 6.66
N GLY A 14 -31.81 -33.26 6.16
CA GLY A 14 -31.68 -32.95 4.75
C GLY A 14 -30.18 -32.91 4.38
N LEU A 15 -29.71 -33.94 3.66
CA LEU A 15 -28.47 -33.87 2.91
C LEU A 15 -28.64 -32.81 1.82
N SER A 16 -28.00 -31.65 2.01
CA SER A 16 -27.78 -30.72 0.92
C SER A 16 -26.79 -31.34 -0.05
N ALA A 17 -27.31 -31.90 -1.13
CA ALA A 17 -26.50 -32.32 -2.25
C ALA A 17 -25.79 -31.07 -2.82
N LEU A 18 -24.46 -31.00 -2.64
CA LEU A 18 -23.60 -30.09 -3.34
C LEU A 18 -23.67 -30.52 -4.82
N THR A 19 -24.51 -29.87 -5.60
CA THR A 19 -24.46 -29.94 -7.06
C THR A 19 -23.18 -29.30 -7.53
N ILE A 20 -22.12 -30.07 -7.63
CA ILE A 20 -20.99 -29.75 -8.49
C ILE A 20 -21.57 -29.66 -9.89
N ALA A 21 -21.69 -28.45 -10.42
CA ALA A 21 -21.99 -28.22 -11.81
C ALA A 21 -20.94 -29.00 -12.61
N ALA A 22 -21.30 -30.12 -13.14
CA ALA A 22 -20.50 -30.84 -14.11
C ALA A 22 -20.31 -29.88 -15.29
N SER A 23 -19.10 -29.33 -15.38
CA SER A 23 -18.67 -28.63 -16.58
C SER A 23 -18.95 -29.60 -17.73
N SER A 24 -19.78 -29.17 -18.66
CA SER A 24 -20.09 -29.92 -19.88
C SER A 24 -18.75 -30.25 -20.54
N VAL A 25 -18.36 -31.51 -20.48
CA VAL A 25 -17.31 -32.07 -21.33
C VAL A 25 -17.85 -31.91 -22.74
N LEU A 26 -17.46 -30.84 -23.39
CA LEU A 26 -17.67 -30.64 -24.82
C LEU A 26 -17.02 -31.86 -25.49
N ALA A 27 -17.81 -32.64 -26.24
CA ALA A 27 -17.31 -33.69 -27.10
C ALA A 27 -16.09 -33.17 -27.84
N ALA A 28 -14.96 -33.88 -27.77
CA ALA A 28 -13.73 -33.49 -28.45
C ALA A 28 -14.10 -33.22 -29.92
N ASP A 29 -13.99 -31.95 -30.33
CA ASP A 29 -14.18 -31.54 -31.70
C ASP A 29 -13.20 -32.36 -32.57
N ALA A 30 -13.61 -32.76 -33.78
CA ALA A 30 -12.77 -33.54 -34.70
C ALA A 30 -11.42 -32.89 -34.97
N ASP A 31 -11.27 -31.57 -34.70
CA ASP A 31 -10.03 -30.81 -34.78
C ASP A 31 -9.11 -31.06 -33.59
N SER A 32 -9.62 -31.41 -32.41
CA SER A 32 -8.79 -31.71 -31.21
C SER A 32 -7.87 -32.91 -31.44
N ALA A 33 -8.32 -33.91 -32.17
CA ALA A 33 -7.54 -35.11 -32.51
C ALA A 33 -6.30 -34.82 -33.40
N LYS A 34 -6.23 -33.62 -33.99
CA LYS A 34 -5.07 -33.16 -34.80
C LYS A 34 -3.99 -32.45 -33.96
N LEU A 35 -4.25 -32.21 -32.68
CA LEU A 35 -3.26 -31.55 -31.82
C LEU A 35 -2.10 -32.51 -31.51
N ALA A 36 -0.89 -31.99 -31.63
CA ALA A 36 0.32 -32.76 -31.26
C ALA A 36 0.25 -33.18 -29.80
N GLY A 37 0.41 -34.50 -29.54
CA GLY A 37 0.31 -35.06 -28.19
C GLY A 37 -1.11 -35.42 -27.75
N TRP A 38 -2.12 -35.22 -28.58
CA TRP A 38 -3.47 -35.68 -28.24
C TRP A 38 -3.54 -37.22 -28.16
N THR A 39 -4.25 -37.72 -27.18
CA THR A 39 -4.58 -39.16 -27.02
C THR A 39 -5.98 -39.28 -26.47
N GLU A 40 -6.55 -40.48 -26.61
CA GLU A 40 -7.85 -40.77 -26.02
C GLU A 40 -7.87 -40.52 -24.52
N GLY A 41 -8.86 -39.77 -24.02
CA GLY A 41 -8.98 -39.35 -22.63
C GLY A 41 -8.22 -38.02 -22.30
N ALA A 42 -7.53 -37.39 -23.26
CA ALA A 42 -6.94 -36.08 -23.05
C ALA A 42 -8.03 -35.01 -23.00
N GLU A 43 -8.05 -34.20 -21.92
CA GLU A 43 -8.83 -32.97 -21.85
C GLU A 43 -8.11 -31.87 -22.67
N VAL A 44 -8.84 -31.22 -23.55
CA VAL A 44 -8.35 -30.10 -24.35
C VAL A 44 -8.98 -28.81 -23.85
N ILE A 45 -8.14 -27.86 -23.42
CA ILE A 45 -8.59 -26.52 -23.03
C ILE A 45 -8.04 -25.48 -24.00
N HIS A 46 -8.86 -24.50 -24.34
CA HIS A 46 -8.44 -23.31 -25.08
C HIS A 46 -8.30 -22.14 -24.10
N VAL A 47 -7.15 -21.47 -24.12
CA VAL A 47 -6.83 -20.38 -23.18
C VAL A 47 -6.54 -19.10 -23.95
N GLU A 48 -7.33 -18.07 -23.67
CA GLU A 48 -7.04 -16.71 -24.15
C GLU A 48 -6.04 -16.03 -23.21
N GLY A 49 -4.95 -15.50 -23.74
CA GLY A 49 -3.91 -14.80 -22.97
C GLY A 49 -4.34 -13.36 -22.64
N LYS A 50 -5.16 -13.16 -21.61
CA LYS A 50 -5.66 -11.84 -21.19
C LYS A 50 -4.80 -11.15 -20.12
N VAL A 51 -3.97 -11.89 -19.41
CA VAL A 51 -3.15 -11.38 -18.30
C VAL A 51 -1.67 -11.58 -18.66
N PRO A 52 -0.83 -10.54 -18.57
CA PRO A 52 0.58 -10.68 -18.87
C PRO A 52 1.28 -11.56 -17.81
N ARG A 53 2.32 -12.27 -18.21
CA ARG A 53 3.21 -12.91 -17.27
C ARG A 53 3.89 -11.83 -16.41
N ILE A 54 3.91 -12.02 -15.08
CA ILE A 54 4.59 -11.12 -14.14
C ILE A 54 5.93 -11.75 -13.76
N ASP A 55 7.01 -11.02 -14.02
CA ASP A 55 8.33 -11.37 -13.48
C ASP A 55 8.50 -10.74 -12.10
N MET A 56 9.08 -11.48 -11.15
CA MET A 56 9.39 -11.00 -9.81
C MET A 56 10.91 -10.92 -9.63
N ILE A 57 11.40 -9.78 -9.17
CA ILE A 57 12.81 -9.56 -8.84
C ILE A 57 12.89 -9.12 -7.38
N SER A 58 13.34 -10.02 -6.50
CA SER A 58 13.47 -9.73 -5.06
C SER A 58 14.87 -9.24 -4.70
N GLY A 59 14.96 -8.46 -3.61
CA GLY A 59 16.24 -8.05 -3.04
C GLY A 59 16.99 -6.98 -3.83
N VAL A 60 16.31 -6.24 -4.69
CA VAL A 60 16.88 -5.09 -5.41
C VAL A 60 17.33 -4.02 -4.42
N ILE A 61 18.61 -3.71 -4.37
CA ILE A 61 19.16 -2.67 -3.49
C ILE A 61 18.93 -1.32 -4.16
N TYR A 62 18.04 -0.51 -3.59
CA TYR A 62 17.73 0.81 -4.14
C TYR A 62 18.47 1.95 -3.44
N SER A 63 18.97 1.72 -2.22
CA SER A 63 19.72 2.71 -1.45
C SER A 63 20.72 2.04 -0.50
N GLN A 64 21.83 2.71 -0.24
CA GLN A 64 22.84 2.30 0.74
C GLN A 64 23.10 3.43 1.73
N ILE A 65 22.70 3.23 2.99
CA ILE A 65 22.96 4.18 4.07
C ILE A 65 24.32 3.85 4.67
N LYS A 66 25.29 4.71 4.38
CA LYS A 66 26.67 4.54 4.86
C LYS A 66 26.90 5.33 6.15
N SER A 67 27.43 4.67 7.14
CA SER A 67 27.92 5.29 8.38
C SER A 67 29.40 4.97 8.59
N THR A 68 29.99 5.50 9.63
CA THR A 68 31.40 5.24 9.95
C THR A 68 31.69 3.78 10.34
N ARG A 69 30.65 2.99 10.66
CA ARG A 69 30.81 1.62 11.17
C ARG A 69 30.03 0.57 10.40
N THR A 70 29.00 0.96 9.64
CA THR A 70 28.12 0.02 8.96
C THR A 70 27.64 0.56 7.62
N VAL A 71 27.26 -0.36 6.74
CA VAL A 71 26.46 -0.05 5.56
C VAL A 71 25.14 -0.80 5.69
N ARG A 72 24.03 -0.05 5.74
CA ARG A 72 22.68 -0.60 5.69
C ARG A 72 22.18 -0.50 4.27
N GLN A 73 21.74 -1.62 3.71
CA GLN A 73 21.11 -1.70 2.40
C GLN A 73 19.58 -1.61 2.59
N LEU A 74 18.92 -0.78 1.80
CA LEU A 74 17.48 -0.76 1.67
C LEU A 74 17.11 -1.45 0.36
N ARG A 75 16.16 -2.37 0.43
CA ARG A 75 15.78 -3.26 -0.66
C ARG A 75 14.34 -3.07 -1.08
N MET A 76 14.05 -3.51 -2.30
CA MET A 76 12.69 -3.62 -2.81
C MET A 76 12.51 -4.91 -3.58
N THR A 77 11.27 -5.36 -3.69
CA THR A 77 10.83 -6.43 -4.58
C THR A 77 10.04 -5.81 -5.71
N LEU A 78 10.40 -6.12 -6.96
CA LEU A 78 9.73 -5.65 -8.16
C LEU A 78 8.81 -6.74 -8.73
N GLU A 79 7.58 -6.38 -9.10
CA GLU A 79 6.68 -7.18 -9.92
C GLU A 79 6.49 -6.46 -11.27
N ILE A 80 7.00 -7.08 -12.35
CA ILE A 80 7.10 -6.44 -13.67
C ILE A 80 6.26 -7.20 -14.70
N PRO A 81 5.17 -6.62 -15.24
CA PRO A 81 4.43 -7.21 -16.36
C PRO A 81 5.32 -7.31 -17.59
N ARG A 82 5.41 -8.51 -18.17
CA ARG A 82 6.23 -8.79 -19.35
C ARG A 82 5.51 -8.33 -20.62
N THR A 83 5.58 -7.04 -20.88
CA THR A 83 5.07 -6.39 -22.09
C THR A 83 6.14 -5.51 -22.71
N LYS A 84 6.02 -5.17 -23.99
CA LYS A 84 6.99 -4.32 -24.72
C LYS A 84 6.81 -2.82 -24.47
N VAL A 85 5.65 -2.41 -23.97
CA VAL A 85 5.32 -1.01 -23.74
C VAL A 85 5.91 -0.49 -22.42
N LYS A 86 6.20 0.81 -22.34
CA LYS A 86 6.56 1.47 -21.08
C LYS A 86 5.34 1.55 -20.17
N LYS A 87 5.51 1.16 -18.92
CA LYS A 87 4.48 1.02 -17.90
C LYS A 87 4.60 2.10 -16.82
N PRO A 88 3.50 2.66 -16.30
CA PRO A 88 3.57 3.41 -15.07
C PRO A 88 4.04 2.49 -13.93
N ALA A 89 4.62 3.09 -12.89
CA ALA A 89 5.04 2.34 -11.71
C ALA A 89 4.26 2.79 -10.46
N VAL A 90 4.08 1.86 -9.52
CA VAL A 90 3.56 2.14 -8.19
C VAL A 90 4.52 1.59 -7.15
N ILE A 91 4.97 2.46 -6.24
CA ILE A 91 5.78 2.03 -5.09
C ILE A 91 4.84 1.78 -3.93
N TYR A 92 4.93 0.60 -3.34
CA TYR A 92 4.24 0.23 -2.12
C TYR A 92 5.16 0.38 -0.91
N PHE A 93 4.71 1.14 0.07
CA PHE A 93 5.34 1.27 1.38
C PHE A 93 4.50 0.52 2.43
N PRO A 94 5.08 -0.47 3.13
CA PRO A 94 4.32 -1.27 4.09
C PRO A 94 4.06 -0.55 5.41
N GLY A 95 2.94 -0.87 6.05
CA GLY A 95 2.69 -0.53 7.45
C GLY A 95 3.62 -1.29 8.39
N GLY A 96 3.70 -0.83 9.64
CA GLY A 96 4.52 -1.48 10.68
C GLY A 96 4.80 -0.56 11.88
N GLY A 97 3.93 0.43 12.14
CA GLY A 97 3.99 1.30 13.33
C GLY A 97 5.32 2.06 13.47
N PHE A 98 6.00 2.37 12.35
CA PHE A 98 7.33 2.96 12.32
C PHE A 98 8.46 2.09 12.93
N THR A 99 8.16 0.85 13.33
CA THR A 99 9.11 -0.08 13.96
C THR A 99 9.53 -1.23 13.07
N SER A 100 8.78 -1.48 12.00
CA SER A 100 9.09 -2.46 10.96
C SER A 100 8.66 -1.95 9.58
N ALA A 101 9.29 -2.49 8.53
CA ALA A 101 8.96 -2.19 7.13
C ALA A 101 9.03 -3.48 6.30
N ASP A 102 8.15 -4.44 6.64
CA ASP A 102 8.04 -5.72 5.92
C ASP A 102 7.34 -5.50 4.58
N HIS A 103 8.14 -5.30 3.54
CA HIS A 103 7.66 -4.96 2.20
C HIS A 103 7.06 -6.16 1.43
N GLU A 104 7.15 -7.37 1.95
CA GLU A 104 6.52 -8.54 1.32
C GLU A 104 5.02 -8.67 1.65
N LYS A 105 4.46 -7.79 2.46
CA LYS A 105 3.03 -7.73 2.76
C LYS A 105 2.18 -7.31 1.55
N PHE A 106 0.87 -7.46 1.72
CA PHE A 106 -0.19 -6.98 0.82
C PHE A 106 -0.01 -7.47 -0.62
N SER A 107 0.35 -8.75 -0.76
CA SER A 107 0.62 -9.40 -2.05
C SER A 107 -0.56 -9.35 -3.01
N GLU A 108 -1.79 -9.43 -2.50
CA GLU A 108 -3.03 -9.37 -3.28
C GLU A 108 -3.16 -8.04 -4.04
N MET A 109 -2.93 -6.93 -3.34
CA MET A 109 -2.98 -5.58 -3.92
C MET A 109 -1.85 -5.38 -4.93
N ARG A 110 -0.63 -5.78 -4.57
CA ARG A 110 0.56 -5.66 -5.44
C ARG A 110 0.35 -6.45 -6.73
N ARG A 111 -0.11 -7.70 -6.63
CA ARG A 111 -0.39 -8.55 -7.78
C ARG A 111 -1.52 -8.01 -8.64
N ALA A 112 -2.58 -7.46 -8.04
CA ALA A 112 -3.68 -6.85 -8.78
C ALA A 112 -3.22 -5.62 -9.60
N LEU A 113 -2.36 -4.79 -9.03
CA LEU A 113 -1.75 -3.65 -9.75
C LEU A 113 -0.85 -4.14 -10.89
N ALA A 114 -0.01 -5.17 -10.66
CA ALA A 114 0.85 -5.73 -11.70
C ALA A 114 0.01 -6.31 -12.86
N ASN A 115 -1.07 -7.03 -12.56
CA ASN A 115 -2.02 -7.54 -13.55
C ASN A 115 -2.72 -6.43 -14.35
N ALA A 116 -2.91 -5.26 -13.73
CA ALA A 116 -3.47 -4.07 -14.40
C ALA A 116 -2.43 -3.29 -15.25
N GLY A 117 -1.19 -3.77 -15.35
CA GLY A 117 -0.16 -3.21 -16.22
C GLY A 117 0.81 -2.23 -15.55
N PHE A 118 0.89 -2.22 -14.22
CA PHE A 118 1.86 -1.41 -13.48
C PHE A 118 3.12 -2.21 -13.17
N VAL A 119 4.29 -1.57 -13.20
CA VAL A 119 5.45 -2.08 -12.44
C VAL A 119 5.20 -1.76 -10.98
N VAL A 120 5.21 -2.77 -10.12
CA VAL A 120 5.01 -2.59 -8.68
C VAL A 120 6.34 -2.80 -7.96
N ALA A 121 6.74 -1.84 -7.14
CA ALA A 121 7.93 -1.88 -6.31
C ALA A 121 7.53 -1.84 -4.84
N ALA A 122 7.66 -2.94 -4.13
CA ALA A 122 7.46 -2.96 -2.69
C ALA A 122 8.79 -2.65 -1.99
N ALA A 123 8.88 -1.56 -1.25
CA ALA A 123 10.14 -1.03 -0.72
C ALA A 123 10.16 -1.02 0.82
N GLU A 124 11.22 -1.57 1.40
CA GLU A 124 11.55 -1.31 2.80
C GLU A 124 12.03 0.14 2.98
N TYR A 125 12.03 0.62 4.20
CA TYR A 125 12.51 1.95 4.56
C TYR A 125 13.07 1.92 5.99
N ARG A 126 13.84 2.94 6.38
CA ARG A 126 14.35 3.07 7.75
C ARG A 126 13.20 3.27 8.73
N VAL A 127 13.31 2.64 9.88
CA VAL A 127 12.35 2.69 10.97
C VAL A 127 13.04 3.17 12.24
N VAL A 128 12.28 3.44 13.29
CA VAL A 128 12.82 3.75 14.62
C VAL A 128 13.96 2.75 14.96
N PRO A 129 15.14 3.21 15.44
CA PRO A 129 15.41 4.54 16.01
C PRO A 129 15.85 5.64 15.03
N ASP A 130 15.85 5.38 13.71
CA ASP A 130 16.08 6.42 12.73
C ASP A 130 14.92 7.43 12.77
N LYS A 131 15.25 8.71 12.97
CA LYS A 131 14.24 9.78 13.11
C LYS A 131 13.81 10.35 11.77
N PHE A 132 12.65 11.01 11.77
CA PHE A 132 12.29 11.92 10.69
C PHE A 132 13.43 12.96 10.47
N PRO A 133 13.81 13.24 9.21
CA PRO A 133 13.16 12.88 7.95
C PRO A 133 13.68 11.59 7.30
N ALA A 134 14.45 10.73 7.98
CA ALA A 134 15.09 9.56 7.39
C ALA A 134 14.13 8.66 6.58
N ILE A 135 12.96 8.38 7.12
CA ILE A 135 11.92 7.57 6.47
C ILE A 135 11.46 8.21 5.13
N LEU A 136 11.30 9.54 5.08
CA LEU A 136 10.90 10.27 3.87
C LEU A 136 12.03 10.34 2.84
N GLU A 137 13.27 10.52 3.31
CA GLU A 137 14.46 10.48 2.43
C GLU A 137 14.57 9.15 1.70
N ASP A 138 14.25 8.04 2.39
CA ASP A 138 14.25 6.69 1.81
C ASP A 138 13.14 6.53 0.76
N ALA A 139 11.92 6.99 1.05
CA ALA A 139 10.82 6.96 0.09
C ALA A 139 11.15 7.75 -1.18
N LYS A 140 11.68 8.97 -1.01
CA LYS A 140 12.12 9.79 -2.15
C LYS A 140 13.29 9.14 -2.91
N SER A 141 14.19 8.45 -2.21
CA SER A 141 15.27 7.67 -2.83
C SER A 141 14.73 6.50 -3.66
N ALA A 142 13.70 5.79 -3.17
CA ALA A 142 13.03 4.72 -3.92
C ALA A 142 12.39 5.25 -5.23
N VAL A 143 11.74 6.42 -5.17
CA VAL A 143 11.17 7.08 -6.37
C VAL A 143 12.28 7.42 -7.38
N ARG A 144 13.37 8.03 -6.92
CA ARG A 144 14.50 8.38 -7.80
C ARG A 144 15.16 7.14 -8.38
N TYR A 145 15.32 6.07 -7.60
CA TYR A 145 15.87 4.82 -8.08
C TYR A 145 15.06 4.26 -9.27
N LEU A 146 13.74 4.12 -9.12
CA LEU A 146 12.89 3.63 -10.21
C LEU A 146 12.94 4.55 -11.45
N ARG A 147 13.00 5.86 -11.23
CA ARG A 147 13.07 6.83 -12.32
C ARG A 147 14.41 6.76 -13.05
N ALA A 148 15.51 6.58 -12.35
CA ALA A 148 16.84 6.43 -12.94
C ALA A 148 17.00 5.10 -13.70
N HIS A 149 16.36 4.02 -13.21
CA HIS A 149 16.39 2.69 -13.83
C HIS A 149 15.15 2.40 -14.71
N ALA A 150 14.44 3.45 -15.11
CA ALA A 150 13.17 3.30 -15.86
C ALA A 150 13.34 2.48 -17.15
N ALA A 151 14.44 2.65 -17.84
CA ALA A 151 14.74 1.88 -19.08
C ALA A 151 14.96 0.39 -18.80
N GLU A 152 15.61 0.05 -17.70
CA GLU A 152 15.91 -1.32 -17.29
C GLU A 152 14.62 -2.11 -16.97
N TYR A 153 13.69 -1.49 -16.27
CA TYR A 153 12.46 -2.13 -15.83
C TYR A 153 11.25 -1.87 -16.76
N GLY A 154 11.46 -1.18 -17.87
CA GLY A 154 10.39 -0.81 -18.81
C GLY A 154 9.37 0.14 -18.20
N ILE A 155 9.82 1.06 -17.32
CA ILE A 155 8.99 2.07 -16.65
C ILE A 155 8.90 3.33 -17.51
N ASP A 156 7.74 3.99 -17.48
CA ASP A 156 7.60 5.37 -17.89
C ASP A 156 8.00 6.30 -16.73
N PRO A 157 9.13 7.00 -16.81
CA PRO A 157 9.63 7.82 -15.69
C PRO A 157 8.74 9.01 -15.34
N ALA A 158 7.80 9.38 -16.22
CA ALA A 158 6.84 10.47 -16.00
C ALA A 158 5.58 10.00 -15.22
N ARG A 159 5.42 8.70 -14.95
CA ARG A 159 4.20 8.13 -14.35
C ARG A 159 4.56 7.18 -13.21
N ILE A 160 4.93 7.74 -12.06
CA ILE A 160 5.24 7.00 -10.83
C ILE A 160 4.28 7.46 -9.75
N GLY A 161 3.55 6.51 -9.15
CA GLY A 161 2.69 6.74 -7.99
C GLY A 161 3.21 6.02 -6.76
N VAL A 162 2.63 6.36 -5.61
CA VAL A 162 2.92 5.73 -4.32
C VAL A 162 1.63 5.20 -3.68
N LEU A 163 1.76 4.11 -2.96
CA LEU A 163 0.71 3.45 -2.19
C LEU A 163 1.30 3.02 -0.85
N GLY A 164 0.54 3.17 0.23
CA GLY A 164 0.97 2.63 1.52
C GLY A 164 -0.19 2.44 2.48
N ASP A 165 0.03 1.58 3.47
CA ASP A 165 -0.90 1.29 4.55
C ASP A 165 -0.32 1.68 5.90
N SER A 166 -1.13 2.21 6.84
CA SER A 166 -0.71 2.59 8.21
C SER A 166 0.52 3.54 8.20
N ALA A 167 1.62 3.16 8.82
CA ALA A 167 2.89 3.90 8.75
C ALA A 167 3.39 4.09 7.31
N GLY A 168 3.17 3.11 6.42
CA GLY A 168 3.42 3.25 4.99
C GLY A 168 2.41 4.18 4.31
N GLY A 169 1.17 4.22 4.80
CA GLY A 169 0.16 5.20 4.39
C GLY A 169 0.57 6.63 4.73
N TYR A 170 1.10 6.84 5.94
CA TYR A 170 1.77 8.09 6.30
C TYR A 170 2.91 8.44 5.33
N LEU A 171 3.76 7.46 5.03
CA LEU A 171 4.91 7.68 4.14
C LEU A 171 4.48 8.00 2.71
N SER A 172 3.42 7.34 2.22
CA SER A 172 2.81 7.66 0.92
C SER A 172 2.25 9.09 0.90
N GLN A 173 1.57 9.53 1.99
CA GLN A 173 1.12 10.91 2.13
C GLN A 173 2.29 11.89 2.09
N MET A 174 3.31 11.67 2.96
CA MET A 174 4.50 12.53 3.02
C MET A 174 5.20 12.64 1.66
N THR A 175 5.34 11.53 0.94
CA THR A 175 5.95 11.54 -0.40
C THR A 175 5.17 12.41 -1.37
N GLY A 176 3.83 12.33 -1.34
CA GLY A 176 2.95 13.12 -2.22
C GLY A 176 2.91 14.61 -1.87
N VAL A 177 2.76 14.96 -0.57
CA VAL A 177 2.64 16.36 -0.13
C VAL A 177 3.98 17.13 -0.14
N THR A 178 5.10 16.43 -0.29
CA THR A 178 6.43 17.06 -0.37
C THR A 178 7.02 17.05 -1.79
N ASN A 179 6.17 16.96 -2.83
CA ASN A 179 6.63 17.19 -4.20
C ASN A 179 7.31 18.56 -4.30
N GLY A 180 8.45 18.63 -5.01
CA GLY A 180 9.22 19.84 -5.13
C GLY A 180 10.13 20.18 -3.93
N GLU A 181 9.93 19.60 -2.74
CA GLU A 181 10.74 19.85 -1.56
C GLU A 181 12.10 19.13 -1.61
N LYS A 182 13.10 19.79 -2.19
CA LYS A 182 14.45 19.23 -2.41
C LYS A 182 15.24 19.00 -1.12
N GLN A 183 14.86 19.60 -0.01
CA GLN A 183 15.52 19.39 1.28
C GLN A 183 15.50 17.92 1.73
N PHE A 184 14.53 17.14 1.29
CA PHE A 184 14.39 15.71 1.58
C PHE A 184 15.06 14.81 0.53
N ASP A 185 15.60 15.36 -0.56
CA ASP A 185 16.35 14.61 -1.55
C ASP A 185 17.77 14.34 -1.03
N LYS A 186 18.04 13.10 -0.59
CA LYS A 186 19.33 12.65 -0.08
C LYS A 186 19.77 11.36 -0.75
N GLY A 187 21.07 11.06 -0.70
CA GLY A 187 21.64 9.83 -1.24
C GLY A 187 21.90 9.89 -2.75
N ASP A 188 21.58 8.81 -3.44
CA ASP A 188 21.89 8.62 -4.86
C ASP A 188 20.82 9.23 -5.79
N TRP A 189 21.16 9.33 -7.09
CA TRP A 189 20.25 9.73 -8.18
C TRP A 189 19.62 11.11 -8.00
N LEU A 190 20.37 12.09 -7.45
CA LEU A 190 19.90 13.45 -7.20
C LEU A 190 19.68 14.27 -8.49
N ASN A 191 20.09 13.74 -9.65
CA ASN A 191 19.86 14.33 -10.96
C ASN A 191 18.47 14.04 -11.55
N VAL A 192 17.67 13.18 -10.89
CA VAL A 192 16.28 12.91 -11.28
C VAL A 192 15.31 13.32 -10.17
N SER A 193 14.06 13.62 -10.53
CA SER A 193 13.04 14.08 -9.57
C SER A 193 12.58 12.93 -8.65
N SER A 194 12.28 13.26 -7.40
CA SER A 194 11.57 12.41 -6.44
C SER A 194 10.06 12.66 -6.42
N ASP A 195 9.54 13.55 -7.28
CA ASP A 195 8.11 13.88 -7.32
C ASP A 195 7.30 12.72 -7.87
N VAL A 196 6.10 12.53 -7.31
CA VAL A 196 5.17 11.48 -7.71
C VAL A 196 3.92 12.06 -8.36
N GLN A 197 3.27 11.27 -9.21
CA GLN A 197 2.13 11.70 -10.01
C GLN A 197 0.79 11.18 -9.49
N ALA A 198 0.81 10.37 -8.43
CA ALA A 198 -0.37 9.83 -7.76
C ALA A 198 0.01 9.35 -6.35
N ALA A 199 -0.86 9.53 -5.38
CA ALA A 199 -0.66 9.01 -4.03
C ALA A 199 -1.92 8.34 -3.48
N VAL A 200 -1.77 7.11 -2.97
CA VAL A 200 -2.83 6.37 -2.30
C VAL A 200 -2.40 6.08 -0.87
N THR A 201 -3.25 6.41 0.08
CA THR A 201 -3.05 6.13 1.50
C THR A 201 -4.20 5.32 2.05
N ILE A 202 -3.88 4.25 2.75
CA ILE A 202 -4.82 3.35 3.41
C ILE A 202 -4.59 3.47 4.92
N TYR A 203 -5.58 3.94 5.65
CA TYR A 203 -5.55 4.22 7.10
C TYR A 203 -4.22 4.84 7.58
N GLY A 204 -3.69 5.79 6.83
CA GLY A 204 -2.46 6.51 7.15
C GLY A 204 -2.68 7.64 8.14
N LEU A 205 -1.58 8.10 8.74
CA LEU A 205 -1.56 9.20 9.69
C LEU A 205 -1.27 10.51 8.96
N SER A 206 -2.00 11.58 9.31
CA SER A 206 -1.88 12.88 8.63
C SER A 206 -1.41 14.00 9.57
N ASP A 207 -1.68 13.84 10.87
CA ASP A 207 -1.26 14.75 11.95
C ASP A 207 -0.76 13.93 13.14
N LEU A 208 0.54 13.89 13.34
CA LEU A 208 1.16 13.09 14.38
C LEU A 208 0.81 13.58 15.81
N THR A 209 0.25 14.76 15.95
CA THR A 209 -0.15 15.31 17.26
C THR A 209 -1.55 14.89 17.69
N THR A 210 -2.31 14.22 16.81
CA THR A 210 -3.73 13.91 17.04
C THR A 210 -4.13 12.50 16.57
N ILE A 211 -3.24 11.54 16.66
CA ILE A 211 -3.45 10.16 16.12
C ILE A 211 -4.67 9.50 16.77
N GLY A 212 -4.81 9.60 18.09
CA GLY A 212 -5.90 9.03 18.88
C GLY A 212 -7.13 9.91 19.04
N GLU A 213 -7.25 11.00 18.28
CA GLU A 213 -8.36 11.94 18.42
C GLU A 213 -9.74 11.25 18.35
N GLY A 214 -10.52 11.42 19.40
CA GLY A 214 -11.86 10.84 19.52
C GLY A 214 -11.92 9.48 20.21
N PHE A 215 -10.79 8.87 20.57
CA PHE A 215 -10.75 7.60 21.30
C PHE A 215 -10.82 7.75 22.82
N GLY A 216 -10.73 8.97 23.32
CA GLY A 216 -10.87 9.31 24.72
C GLY A 216 -9.53 9.43 25.46
N PRO A 217 -9.58 9.93 26.72
CA PRO A 217 -8.42 10.43 27.45
C PRO A 217 -7.36 9.37 27.77
N GLU A 218 -7.73 8.10 27.84
CA GLU A 218 -6.75 7.02 28.10
C GLU A 218 -5.84 6.80 26.87
N ILE A 219 -6.39 6.90 25.66
CA ILE A 219 -5.64 6.80 24.43
C ILE A 219 -4.81 8.08 24.21
N ASP A 220 -5.36 9.25 24.53
CA ASP A 220 -4.60 10.51 24.46
C ASP A 220 -3.33 10.43 25.31
N LYS A 221 -3.40 9.86 26.54
CA LYS A 221 -2.22 9.64 27.40
C LYS A 221 -1.17 8.72 26.77
N VAL A 222 -1.60 7.70 26.00
CA VAL A 222 -0.66 6.81 25.27
C VAL A 222 0.12 7.62 24.25
N HIS A 223 -0.57 8.47 23.48
CA HIS A 223 0.07 9.31 22.47
C HIS A 223 0.89 10.47 23.05
N GLU A 224 0.63 10.90 24.29
CA GLU A 224 1.47 11.85 25.01
C GLU A 224 2.76 11.23 25.56
N SER A 225 2.88 9.92 25.54
CA SER A 225 4.08 9.22 26.03
C SER A 225 5.30 9.50 25.14
N PRO A 226 6.49 9.74 25.73
CA PRO A 226 7.74 9.79 24.95
C PRO A 226 8.14 8.45 24.33
N ALA A 227 7.45 7.36 24.69
CA ALA A 227 7.65 6.03 24.13
C ALA A 227 6.65 5.68 23.02
N SER A 228 5.72 6.58 22.68
CA SER A 228 4.84 6.38 21.52
C SER A 228 5.65 6.37 20.22
N THR A 229 5.19 5.64 19.22
CA THR A 229 5.95 5.46 17.97
C THR A 229 6.18 6.76 17.20
N GLU A 230 5.21 7.67 17.21
CA GLU A 230 5.33 9.01 16.63
C GLU A 230 6.31 9.90 17.41
N ALA A 231 6.34 9.80 18.74
CA ALA A 231 7.32 10.50 19.56
C ALA A 231 8.75 9.98 19.26
N LEU A 232 8.91 8.66 19.16
CA LEU A 232 10.17 8.05 18.77
C LEU A 232 10.60 8.43 17.35
N LEU A 233 9.66 8.50 16.41
CA LEU A 233 9.92 8.91 15.03
C LEU A 233 10.45 10.36 14.96
N VAL A 234 9.89 11.27 15.74
CA VAL A 234 10.26 12.70 15.68
C VAL A 234 11.43 13.02 16.63
N ASN A 235 11.33 12.59 17.87
CA ASN A 235 12.26 12.99 18.95
C ASN A 235 13.37 11.96 19.18
N GLY A 236 13.15 10.70 18.80
CA GLY A 236 14.06 9.58 19.05
C GLY A 236 13.94 8.99 20.46
N PRO A 237 14.59 7.83 20.72
CA PRO A 237 14.54 7.14 21.99
C PRO A 237 15.34 7.87 23.07
N ALA A 238 15.02 7.62 24.33
CA ALA A 238 15.83 8.04 25.45
C ALA A 238 17.26 7.48 25.34
N PHE A 239 18.25 8.35 25.55
CA PHE A 239 19.65 7.96 25.50
C PHE A 239 20.52 8.87 26.38
N ARG A 240 21.38 8.30 27.22
CA ARG A 240 22.25 9.01 28.17
C ARG A 240 21.44 9.96 29.06
N THR A 241 21.65 11.25 28.93
CA THR A 241 20.96 12.31 29.68
C THR A 241 19.69 12.81 29.02
N TYR A 242 19.39 12.35 27.81
CA TYR A 242 18.14 12.67 27.12
C TYR A 242 17.05 11.65 27.53
N PRO A 243 15.98 12.08 28.22
CA PRO A 243 14.97 11.18 28.74
C PRO A 243 13.93 10.72 27.70
N GLY A 244 14.03 11.16 26.46
CA GLY A 244 12.96 11.12 25.49
C GLY A 244 12.05 12.32 25.62
N ALA A 245 11.20 12.55 24.62
CA ALA A 245 10.22 13.64 24.64
C ALA A 245 8.91 13.21 23.99
N SER A 246 7.78 13.68 24.53
CA SER A 246 6.46 13.53 23.92
C SER A 246 6.42 14.16 22.54
N ILE A 247 5.55 13.68 21.66
CA ILE A 247 5.27 14.32 20.35
C ILE A 247 4.85 15.79 20.51
N MET A 248 4.25 16.14 21.64
CA MET A 248 3.79 17.48 21.96
C MET A 248 4.89 18.43 22.46
N ALA A 249 6.08 17.93 22.76
CA ALA A 249 7.18 18.73 23.31
C ALA A 249 7.68 19.79 22.31
N ASP A 250 7.63 19.50 21.00
CA ASP A 250 7.90 20.44 19.92
C ASP A 250 6.86 20.29 18.80
N ARG A 251 5.79 21.08 18.93
CA ARG A 251 4.70 21.07 17.93
C ARG A 251 5.16 21.48 16.52
N LYS A 252 6.20 22.30 16.40
CA LYS A 252 6.74 22.70 15.11
C LYS A 252 7.45 21.53 14.44
N ALA A 253 8.26 20.78 15.17
CA ALA A 253 8.90 19.57 14.68
C ALA A 253 7.86 18.48 14.34
N ALA A 254 6.85 18.29 15.19
CA ALA A 254 5.76 17.35 14.94
C ALA A 254 4.96 17.70 13.67
N LEU A 255 4.66 18.99 13.44
CA LEU A 255 3.96 19.44 12.24
C LEU A 255 4.84 19.30 10.99
N ALA A 256 6.12 19.60 11.08
CA ALA A 256 7.08 19.40 9.99
C ALA A 256 7.26 17.91 9.62
N ALA A 257 6.95 17.00 10.54
CA ALA A 257 6.91 15.56 10.31
C ALA A 257 5.49 15.05 9.98
N SER A 258 4.50 15.91 9.85
CA SER A 258 3.11 15.53 9.57
C SER A 258 2.71 15.94 8.15
N PRO A 259 2.03 15.06 7.38
CA PRO A 259 1.53 15.40 6.05
C PRO A 259 0.75 16.72 5.98
N LEU A 260 -0.09 17.00 6.99
CA LEU A 260 -0.86 18.26 7.04
C LEU A 260 0.01 19.53 7.12
N GLY A 261 1.26 19.41 7.56
CA GLY A 261 2.21 20.54 7.61
C GLY A 261 2.73 20.96 6.24
N HIS A 262 2.51 20.18 5.20
CA HIS A 262 3.06 20.37 3.85
C HIS A 262 2.00 20.61 2.77
N VAL A 263 0.71 20.54 3.08
CA VAL A 263 -0.37 20.72 2.09
C VAL A 263 -0.41 22.16 1.62
N ASP A 264 -0.01 22.41 0.36
CA ASP A 264 0.10 23.76 -0.21
C ASP A 264 -0.70 24.00 -1.50
N GLY A 265 -1.16 22.94 -2.19
CA GLY A 265 -1.91 22.96 -3.45
C GLY A 265 -1.14 22.45 -4.66
N SER A 266 0.12 22.05 -4.48
CA SER A 266 0.97 21.49 -5.54
C SER A 266 0.96 19.96 -5.60
N GLU A 267 0.17 19.32 -4.74
CA GLU A 267 0.12 17.89 -4.60
C GLU A 267 -0.45 17.20 -5.84
N PRO A 268 0.00 15.95 -6.11
CA PRO A 268 -0.61 15.11 -7.12
C PRO A 268 -2.04 14.69 -6.70
N PRO A 269 -2.83 14.07 -7.58
CA PRO A 269 -4.09 13.44 -7.18
C PRO A 269 -3.90 12.45 -6.02
N PHE A 270 -4.86 12.44 -5.08
CA PHE A 270 -4.89 11.58 -3.90
C PHE A 270 -6.11 10.67 -3.87
N LEU A 271 -5.91 9.40 -3.51
CA LEU A 271 -6.96 8.53 -3.02
C LEU A 271 -6.68 8.18 -1.55
N ILE A 272 -7.65 8.46 -0.70
CA ILE A 272 -7.56 8.26 0.75
C ILE A 272 -8.60 7.22 1.14
N LEU A 273 -8.19 6.14 1.83
CA LEU A 273 -9.11 5.13 2.34
C LEU A 273 -8.91 4.98 3.85
N HIS A 274 -10.01 4.80 4.60
CA HIS A 274 -9.96 4.54 6.04
C HIS A 274 -11.10 3.62 6.47
N GLY A 275 -10.86 2.80 7.50
CA GLY A 275 -11.88 1.98 8.13
C GLY A 275 -12.70 2.80 9.12
N ALA A 276 -14.03 2.75 9.03
CA ALA A 276 -14.87 3.49 9.95
C ALA A 276 -14.79 2.99 11.42
N GLN A 277 -14.32 1.75 11.59
CA GLN A 277 -14.20 1.09 12.89
C GLN A 277 -12.72 0.94 13.34
N ASP A 278 -11.80 1.71 12.76
CA ASP A 278 -10.38 1.66 13.10
C ASP A 278 -10.15 2.10 14.55
N PRO A 279 -9.67 1.19 15.44
CA PRO A 279 -9.44 1.50 16.85
C PRO A 279 -8.01 1.98 17.14
N LEU A 280 -7.12 1.98 16.15
CA LEU A 280 -5.70 2.28 16.31
C LEU A 280 -5.33 3.66 15.78
N VAL A 281 -5.76 3.98 14.58
CA VAL A 281 -5.58 5.30 13.96
C VAL A 281 -6.95 5.90 13.70
N SER A 282 -7.24 7.04 14.33
CA SER A 282 -8.54 7.66 14.18
C SER A 282 -8.89 7.97 12.72
N PRO A 283 -10.07 7.59 12.22
CA PRO A 283 -10.54 7.96 10.89
C PRO A 283 -10.56 9.47 10.63
N THR A 284 -10.51 10.28 11.69
CA THR A 284 -10.40 11.74 11.60
C THR A 284 -9.10 12.17 10.91
N GLN A 285 -8.03 11.36 10.99
CA GLN A 285 -6.76 11.58 10.30
C GLN A 285 -6.97 11.71 8.78
N SER A 286 -7.60 10.72 8.17
CA SER A 286 -7.92 10.73 6.74
C SER A 286 -8.91 11.84 6.37
N ALA A 287 -9.91 12.10 7.21
CA ALA A 287 -10.85 13.18 6.98
C ALA A 287 -10.19 14.57 7.04
N LYS A 288 -9.21 14.78 7.92
CA LYS A 288 -8.41 16.03 7.98
C LYS A 288 -7.61 16.23 6.69
N LEU A 289 -6.88 15.20 6.25
CA LEU A 289 -6.10 15.28 5.01
C LEU A 289 -7.00 15.59 3.81
N PHE A 290 -8.11 14.86 3.67
CA PHE A 290 -9.06 15.10 2.58
C PHE A 290 -9.55 16.54 2.55
N ARG A 291 -9.98 17.09 3.70
CA ARG A 291 -10.43 18.48 3.79
C ARG A 291 -9.33 19.48 3.45
N ALA A 292 -8.10 19.24 3.92
CA ALA A 292 -6.96 20.11 3.64
C ALA A 292 -6.63 20.15 2.14
N LEU A 293 -6.56 18.99 1.49
CA LEU A 293 -6.34 18.89 0.05
C LEU A 293 -7.45 19.57 -0.75
N LYS A 294 -8.72 19.32 -0.39
CA LYS A 294 -9.86 19.98 -1.06
C LYS A 294 -9.86 21.50 -0.88
N ALA A 295 -9.48 21.99 0.29
CA ALA A 295 -9.35 23.44 0.53
C ALA A 295 -8.28 24.11 -0.34
N LYS A 296 -7.33 23.35 -0.84
CA LYS A 296 -6.27 23.76 -1.79
C LYS A 296 -6.57 23.42 -3.24
N ASN A 297 -7.80 22.97 -3.55
CA ASN A 297 -8.25 22.55 -4.88
C ASN A 297 -7.48 21.35 -5.46
N VAL A 298 -6.86 20.53 -4.62
CA VAL A 298 -6.21 19.29 -5.04
C VAL A 298 -7.28 18.26 -5.44
N ASP A 299 -7.02 17.47 -6.48
CA ASP A 299 -7.86 16.34 -6.86
C ASP A 299 -7.70 15.23 -5.81
N ALA A 300 -8.69 15.10 -4.93
CA ALA A 300 -8.68 14.12 -3.86
C ALA A 300 -10.02 13.40 -3.76
N GLU A 301 -9.96 12.08 -3.59
CA GLU A 301 -11.10 11.19 -3.33
C GLU A 301 -10.94 10.55 -1.95
N TYR A 302 -12.03 10.43 -1.19
CA TYR A 302 -12.04 9.79 0.14
C TYR A 302 -13.05 8.66 0.17
N VAL A 303 -12.60 7.50 0.64
CA VAL A 303 -13.40 6.28 0.80
C VAL A 303 -13.37 5.86 2.25
N LEU A 304 -14.54 5.80 2.87
CA LEU A 304 -14.71 5.24 4.20
C LEU A 304 -15.26 3.81 4.05
N VAL A 305 -14.55 2.81 4.59
CA VAL A 305 -14.97 1.40 4.59
C VAL A 305 -15.66 1.13 5.92
N ASP A 306 -16.99 1.00 5.90
CA ASP A 306 -17.85 1.04 7.08
C ASP A 306 -17.62 -0.09 8.09
N ASN A 307 -17.24 -1.28 7.61
CA ASN A 307 -17.02 -2.47 8.41
C ASN A 307 -15.52 -2.83 8.60
N ALA A 308 -14.60 -1.94 8.25
CA ALA A 308 -13.17 -2.18 8.36
C ALA A 308 -12.57 -1.53 9.61
N GLN A 309 -11.65 -2.26 10.22
CA GLN A 309 -10.75 -1.81 11.28
C GLN A 309 -9.34 -1.50 10.71
N HIS A 310 -8.31 -1.53 11.56
CA HIS A 310 -6.94 -1.28 11.15
C HIS A 310 -6.27 -2.56 10.62
N GLY A 311 -6.13 -2.68 9.30
CA GLY A 311 -5.40 -3.81 8.68
C GLY A 311 -6.09 -5.17 8.78
N ASP A 312 -7.39 -5.21 9.02
CA ASP A 312 -8.20 -6.43 9.12
C ASP A 312 -8.66 -6.95 7.74
N LEU A 313 -9.42 -8.02 7.74
CA LEU A 313 -9.79 -8.78 6.54
C LEU A 313 -10.44 -7.99 5.40
N PRO A 314 -11.30 -6.98 5.62
CA PRO A 314 -11.89 -6.17 4.55
C PRO A 314 -10.88 -5.56 3.58
N TRP A 315 -9.68 -5.20 4.05
CA TRP A 315 -8.65 -4.56 3.22
C TRP A 315 -8.08 -5.46 2.12
N PHE A 316 -8.17 -6.77 2.30
CA PHE A 316 -7.68 -7.79 1.36
C PHE A 316 -8.77 -8.27 0.40
N GLN A 317 -9.96 -7.66 0.45
CA GLN A 317 -11.08 -8.09 -0.37
C GLN A 317 -11.12 -7.36 -1.71
N LYS A 318 -11.68 -8.06 -2.70
CA LYS A 318 -11.77 -7.60 -4.09
C LYS A 318 -12.35 -6.18 -4.24
N PRO A 319 -13.43 -5.75 -3.55
CA PRO A 319 -13.97 -4.40 -3.72
C PRO A 319 -12.98 -3.29 -3.37
N VAL A 320 -12.18 -3.47 -2.30
CA VAL A 320 -11.17 -2.50 -1.89
C VAL A 320 -9.98 -2.50 -2.86
N ILE A 321 -9.50 -3.69 -3.23
CA ILE A 321 -8.39 -3.85 -4.18
C ILE A 321 -8.76 -3.23 -5.52
N GLU A 322 -9.93 -3.55 -6.08
CA GLU A 322 -10.39 -2.98 -7.35
C GLU A 322 -10.58 -1.46 -7.29
N ARG A 323 -11.03 -0.93 -6.13
CA ARG A 323 -11.17 0.51 -5.94
C ARG A 323 -9.83 1.24 -6.10
N VAL A 324 -8.77 0.71 -5.51
CA VAL A 324 -7.41 1.25 -5.60
C VAL A 324 -6.84 1.08 -7.02
N VAL A 325 -6.93 -0.13 -7.57
CA VAL A 325 -6.44 -0.43 -8.93
C VAL A 325 -7.11 0.46 -9.98
N ASN A 326 -8.44 0.55 -9.96
CA ASN A 326 -9.21 1.36 -10.93
C ASN A 326 -8.87 2.84 -10.81
N TRP A 327 -8.59 3.34 -9.61
CA TRP A 327 -8.17 4.71 -9.41
C TRP A 327 -6.79 4.97 -10.03
N PHE A 328 -5.80 4.10 -9.77
CA PHE A 328 -4.49 4.22 -10.43
C PHE A 328 -4.59 4.10 -11.96
N VAL A 329 -5.45 3.22 -12.47
CA VAL A 329 -5.71 3.10 -13.92
C VAL A 329 -6.26 4.42 -14.48
N LYS A 330 -7.18 5.06 -13.78
CA LYS A 330 -7.75 6.37 -14.17
C LYS A 330 -6.67 7.46 -14.20
N VAL A 331 -5.80 7.50 -13.18
CA VAL A 331 -4.83 8.59 -12.98
C VAL A 331 -3.55 8.38 -13.80
N LEU A 332 -2.95 7.19 -13.75
CA LEU A 332 -1.66 6.90 -14.37
C LEU A 332 -1.75 6.23 -15.75
N LYS A 333 -2.94 5.78 -16.16
CA LYS A 333 -3.27 5.31 -17.51
C LYS A 333 -2.26 4.29 -18.07
N PRO A 334 -2.17 3.07 -17.50
CA PRO A 334 -1.35 2.01 -18.10
C PRO A 334 -1.91 1.64 -19.48
N VAL A 335 -1.02 1.21 -20.38
CA VAL A 335 -1.44 0.65 -21.66
C VAL A 335 -1.99 -0.75 -21.43
N LYS A 336 -3.15 -1.08 -21.98
CA LYS A 336 -3.75 -2.41 -21.84
C LYS A 336 -2.86 -3.48 -22.51
N ALA A 337 -2.86 -4.68 -21.96
CA ALA A 337 -2.07 -5.80 -22.46
C ALA A 337 -2.41 -6.19 -23.91
N GLU A 338 -3.63 -5.92 -24.35
CA GLU A 338 -4.10 -6.18 -25.73
C GLU A 338 -3.52 -5.19 -26.76
N GLU A 339 -3.00 -4.04 -26.32
CA GLU A 339 -2.37 -3.00 -27.15
C GLU A 339 -0.83 -3.10 -27.09
N ALA A 340 -0.28 -4.09 -26.39
CA ALA A 340 1.16 -4.27 -26.11
C ALA A 340 1.80 -5.42 -27.00
#